data_59a8ad9d354b875a996b8835f7df6863
#
_entry.id   59a8ad9d354b875a996b8835f7df6863
#
_cell.length_a   1.000
_cell.length_b   1.000
_cell.length_c   1.000
_cell.angle_alpha   90.00
_cell.angle_beta   90.00
_cell.angle_gamma   90.00
#
_symmetry.space_group_name_H-M   'P 1'
#
loop_
_entity.id
_entity.type
_entity.pdbx_description
1 polymer ?
#
loop_
_entity_poly.entity_id
_entity_poly.type
_entity_poly.pdbx_seq_one_letter_code
_entity_poly.pdbx_strand_id
1 'polypeptide(L)'
;MNYLSNVAISRQPQEGTARLMKKLGLRVTSYWHKSRKYNSYKGKVGTVAKNKLHRRFRTSIPHQKITTDTTEFKYYEDGIQKKCYLNPYIDLFNSEVISYHISKQPSYQSIDIALNQALAVTSDCPYRRTFHSDQGWGYQMRDYVSKLKSHRIFQSMSRKGNCHDNSVMENFFGLLKQEIYYGHIFSSFEELEQVIVIWIRYYNTKRIKQKLNWMSPIQFRLNYQNN
;
A
#
# COMPACT_ATOMS: atom_id res chain seq x y z
N MET A 1 31.33 -36.84 0.89
CA MET A 1 30.53 -37.26 -0.29
C MET A 1 29.28 -36.41 -0.32
N ASN A 2 29.28 -35.48 -1.27
CA ASN A 2 28.20 -34.51 -1.45
C ASN A 2 27.02 -35.16 -2.19
N TYR A 3 25.84 -35.13 -1.61
CA TYR A 3 24.59 -35.34 -2.34
C TYR A 3 23.66 -34.15 -2.07
N LEU A 4 23.84 -33.06 -2.80
CA LEU A 4 22.80 -32.08 -3.10
C LEU A 4 22.65 -32.02 -4.61
N SER A 5 21.96 -33.01 -5.16
CA SER A 5 21.57 -33.05 -6.56
C SER A 5 20.29 -32.22 -6.75
N ASN A 6 20.43 -31.15 -7.52
CA ASN A 6 19.48 -30.54 -8.45
C ASN A 6 18.03 -31.08 -8.42
N VAL A 7 17.18 -30.45 -7.66
CA VAL A 7 15.74 -30.50 -7.92
C VAL A 7 15.45 -29.48 -9.02
N ALA A 8 15.42 -29.97 -10.25
CA ALA A 8 14.88 -29.19 -11.36
C ALA A 8 13.39 -28.91 -11.09
N ILE A 9 13.05 -27.65 -10.75
CA ILE A 9 11.67 -27.20 -10.65
C ILE A 9 11.12 -27.18 -12.08
N SER A 10 10.48 -28.28 -12.50
CA SER A 10 9.76 -28.34 -13.75
C SER A 10 8.57 -27.35 -13.73
N ARG A 11 8.50 -26.51 -14.78
CA ARG A 11 7.41 -25.56 -15.03
C ARG A 11 6.11 -26.27 -15.40
N GLN A 12 5.36 -26.80 -14.44
CA GLN A 12 3.92 -27.05 -14.59
C GLN A 12 3.17 -26.81 -13.26
N PRO A 13 2.97 -25.53 -12.82
CA PRO A 13 2.28 -25.27 -11.58
C PRO A 13 0.76 -25.20 -11.70
N GLN A 14 0.19 -24.88 -12.86
CA GLN A 14 -1.22 -24.47 -12.95
C GLN A 14 -2.20 -25.65 -12.84
N GLU A 15 -1.99 -26.74 -13.53
CA GLU A 15 -2.89 -27.91 -13.44
C GLU A 15 -2.78 -28.64 -12.10
N GLY A 16 -1.58 -28.74 -11.53
CA GLY A 16 -1.36 -29.35 -10.23
C GLY A 16 -2.03 -28.58 -9.09
N THR A 17 -1.95 -27.25 -9.11
CA THR A 17 -2.55 -26.37 -8.07
C THR A 17 -4.06 -26.40 -8.12
N ALA A 18 -4.66 -26.30 -9.31
CA ALA A 18 -6.12 -26.34 -9.47
C ALA A 18 -6.69 -27.72 -9.04
N ARG A 19 -5.99 -28.81 -9.37
CA ARG A 19 -6.38 -30.16 -8.95
C ARG A 19 -6.29 -30.35 -7.44
N LEU A 20 -5.22 -29.81 -6.83
CA LEU A 20 -5.03 -29.88 -5.37
C LEU A 20 -6.11 -29.05 -4.64
N MET A 21 -6.39 -27.83 -5.09
CA MET A 21 -7.46 -27.00 -4.55
C MET A 21 -8.81 -27.70 -4.65
N LYS A 22 -9.13 -28.32 -5.79
CA LYS A 22 -10.37 -29.09 -5.96
C LYS A 22 -10.44 -30.27 -4.99
N LYS A 23 -9.33 -31.01 -4.80
CA LYS A 23 -9.26 -32.16 -3.87
C LYS A 23 -9.43 -31.73 -2.41
N LEU A 24 -8.96 -30.55 -2.05
CA LEU A 24 -9.06 -29.97 -0.71
C LEU A 24 -10.35 -29.16 -0.48
N GLY A 25 -11.25 -29.09 -1.46
CA GLY A 25 -12.48 -28.29 -1.37
C GLY A 25 -12.24 -26.77 -1.33
N LEU A 26 -11.03 -26.32 -1.65
CA LEU A 26 -10.68 -24.90 -1.63
C LEU A 26 -11.21 -24.19 -2.87
N ARG A 27 -11.89 -23.07 -2.65
CA ARG A 27 -12.40 -22.19 -3.71
C ARG A 27 -11.95 -20.76 -3.46
N VAL A 28 -11.65 -20.02 -4.52
CA VAL A 28 -11.47 -18.58 -4.45
C VAL A 28 -12.83 -17.94 -4.24
N THR A 29 -13.08 -17.40 -3.06
CA THR A 29 -14.38 -16.81 -2.67
C THR A 29 -14.51 -15.33 -2.97
N SER A 30 -13.41 -14.63 -3.23
CA SER A 30 -13.37 -13.17 -3.31
C SER A 30 -12.74 -12.61 -4.59
N TYR A 31 -12.92 -13.30 -5.74
CA TYR A 31 -12.44 -12.78 -7.02
C TYR A 31 -13.56 -12.03 -7.78
N TRP A 32 -13.68 -10.72 -7.55
CA TRP A 32 -14.59 -9.84 -8.31
C TRP A 32 -13.78 -8.81 -9.09
N HIS A 33 -13.77 -8.94 -10.40
CA HIS A 33 -13.19 -7.94 -11.28
C HIS A 33 -14.24 -6.88 -11.60
N LYS A 34 -14.27 -5.77 -10.85
CA LYS A 34 -15.01 -4.57 -11.27
C LYS A 34 -14.03 -3.61 -11.91
N SER A 35 -14.06 -3.49 -13.25
CA SER A 35 -13.40 -2.39 -13.93
C SER A 35 -14.15 -1.10 -13.61
N ARG A 36 -13.58 -0.24 -12.76
CA ARG A 36 -14.08 1.12 -12.56
C ARG A 36 -13.31 2.04 -13.49
N LYS A 37 -14.02 2.87 -14.25
CA LYS A 37 -13.42 4.00 -14.95
C LYS A 37 -12.71 4.88 -13.91
N TYR A 38 -11.41 5.07 -14.07
CA TYR A 38 -10.61 5.98 -13.29
C TYR A 38 -11.11 7.41 -13.47
N ASN A 39 -11.44 8.10 -12.40
CA ASN A 39 -11.88 9.49 -12.40
C ASN A 39 -10.87 10.30 -11.59
N SER A 40 -9.90 10.90 -12.27
CA SER A 40 -8.92 11.78 -11.64
C SER A 40 -9.61 13.05 -11.12
N TYR A 41 -9.17 13.52 -9.95
CA TYR A 41 -9.58 14.83 -9.44
C TYR A 41 -9.31 15.93 -10.49
N LYS A 42 -10.35 16.67 -10.85
CA LYS A 42 -10.30 17.71 -11.90
C LYS A 42 -9.97 19.12 -11.38
N GLY A 43 -9.80 19.31 -10.08
CA GLY A 43 -9.51 20.59 -9.45
C GLY A 43 -8.05 21.02 -9.61
N LYS A 44 -7.80 22.34 -9.71
CA LYS A 44 -6.45 22.91 -9.55
C LYS A 44 -6.31 23.34 -8.09
N VAL A 45 -5.54 22.59 -7.31
CA VAL A 45 -5.21 22.94 -5.93
C VAL A 45 -3.69 22.81 -5.78
N GLY A 46 -2.98 23.93 -5.78
CA GLY A 46 -1.53 23.94 -5.53
C GLY A 46 -0.64 23.55 -6.72
N THR A 47 0.57 23.12 -6.45
CA THR A 47 1.61 22.82 -7.44
C THR A 47 1.80 21.31 -7.59
N VAL A 48 1.68 20.81 -8.82
CA VAL A 48 1.94 19.41 -9.16
C VAL A 48 3.46 19.20 -9.30
N ALA A 49 4.00 18.29 -8.48
CA ALA A 49 5.41 17.90 -8.57
C ALA A 49 5.67 16.98 -9.77
N LYS A 50 6.89 17.06 -10.34
CA LYS A 50 7.30 16.17 -11.43
C LYS A 50 7.39 14.73 -10.94
N ASN A 51 7.02 13.76 -11.80
CA ASN A 51 7.24 12.34 -11.52
C ASN A 51 8.75 12.06 -11.49
N LYS A 52 9.28 11.73 -10.33
CA LYS A 52 10.69 11.38 -10.11
C LYS A 52 10.93 9.88 -10.03
N LEU A 53 9.88 9.10 -9.73
CA LEU A 53 9.99 7.64 -9.68
C LEU A 53 10.13 7.02 -11.07
N HIS A 54 9.47 7.58 -12.09
CA HIS A 54 9.46 7.03 -13.44
C HIS A 54 9.16 5.52 -13.46
N ARG A 55 8.19 5.05 -12.64
CA ARG A 55 7.81 3.65 -12.43
C ARG A 55 8.93 2.75 -11.86
N ARG A 56 10.01 3.32 -11.34
CA ARG A 56 11.06 2.57 -10.66
C ARG A 56 10.62 2.29 -9.21
N PHE A 57 9.61 1.42 -9.06
CA PHE A 57 9.01 1.03 -7.78
C PHE A 57 9.84 0.01 -7.00
N ARG A 58 11.12 -0.03 -7.22
CA ARG A 58 12.05 -0.87 -6.46
C ARG A 58 13.23 -0.02 -5.98
N THR A 59 13.71 -0.36 -4.81
CA THR A 59 14.94 0.18 -4.24
C THR A 59 15.59 -0.93 -3.42
N SER A 60 16.92 -0.92 -3.36
CA SER A 60 17.70 -1.80 -2.47
C SER A 60 17.93 -1.17 -1.09
N ILE A 61 17.46 0.05 -0.87
CA ILE A 61 17.71 0.83 0.34
C ILE A 61 16.39 0.99 1.09
N PRO A 62 16.29 0.48 2.34
CA PRO A 62 15.13 0.70 3.19
C PRO A 62 14.83 2.19 3.36
N HIS A 63 13.55 2.53 3.44
CA HIS A 63 13.04 3.88 3.71
C HIS A 63 13.41 4.96 2.66
N GLN A 64 14.06 4.59 1.56
CA GLN A 64 14.47 5.56 0.54
C GLN A 64 13.33 6.06 -0.35
N LYS A 65 12.44 5.15 -0.74
CA LYS A 65 11.32 5.46 -1.63
C LYS A 65 10.01 5.02 -0.98
N ILE A 66 9.18 5.98 -0.68
CA ILE A 66 7.89 5.78 -0.03
C ILE A 66 6.78 6.16 -0.99
N THR A 67 5.71 5.38 -1.04
CA THR A 67 4.50 5.72 -1.78
C THR A 67 3.30 5.83 -0.86
N THR A 68 2.36 6.71 -1.22
CA THR A 68 1.14 6.96 -0.46
C THR A 68 -0.02 7.27 -1.39
N ASP A 69 -1.21 7.01 -0.94
CA ASP A 69 -2.47 7.37 -1.58
C ASP A 69 -3.60 7.29 -0.55
N THR A 70 -4.75 7.84 -0.87
CA THR A 70 -5.94 7.78 -0.02
C THR A 70 -6.96 6.83 -0.62
N THR A 71 -7.51 5.92 0.19
CA THR A 71 -8.64 5.09 -0.23
C THR A 71 -9.86 5.29 0.66
N GLU A 72 -11.04 5.24 0.04
CA GLU A 72 -12.34 5.35 0.69
C GLU A 72 -12.93 3.96 0.92
N PHE A 73 -13.54 3.78 2.10
CA PHE A 73 -14.42 2.68 2.46
C PHE A 73 -15.79 3.24 2.84
N LYS A 74 -16.79 2.35 2.90
CA LYS A 74 -18.14 2.67 3.34
C LYS A 74 -18.50 1.73 4.48
N TYR A 75 -19.21 2.27 5.47
CA TYR A 75 -19.82 1.50 6.55
C TYR A 75 -21.23 2.05 6.80
N TYR A 76 -22.02 1.37 7.60
CA TYR A 76 -23.37 1.75 7.91
C TYR A 76 -23.50 1.94 9.42
N GLU A 77 -24.09 3.03 9.82
CA GLU A 77 -24.38 3.35 11.22
C GLU A 77 -25.80 3.87 11.27
N ASP A 78 -26.64 3.25 12.08
CA ASP A 78 -28.08 3.53 12.16
C ASP A 78 -28.79 3.49 10.79
N GLY A 79 -28.40 2.54 9.94
CA GLY A 79 -28.92 2.39 8.58
C GLY A 79 -28.42 3.44 7.58
N ILE A 80 -27.60 4.39 8.00
CA ILE A 80 -27.06 5.47 7.17
C ILE A 80 -25.66 5.09 6.66
N GLN A 81 -25.45 5.17 5.33
CA GLN A 81 -24.13 4.95 4.73
C GLN A 81 -23.19 6.11 5.06
N LYS A 82 -22.11 5.82 5.77
CA LYS A 82 -21.02 6.74 6.09
C LYS A 82 -19.73 6.31 5.39
N LYS A 83 -18.72 7.18 5.45
CA LYS A 83 -17.42 6.98 4.78
C LYS A 83 -16.28 6.94 5.79
N CYS A 84 -15.27 6.15 5.45
CA CYS A 84 -14.02 6.04 6.17
C CYS A 84 -12.87 6.16 5.17
N TYR A 85 -11.78 6.79 5.55
CA TYR A 85 -10.61 7.05 4.71
C TYR A 85 -9.35 6.49 5.35
N LEU A 86 -8.57 5.78 4.58
CA LEU A 86 -7.26 5.24 4.98
C LEU A 86 -6.17 5.93 4.17
N ASN A 87 -5.15 6.46 4.85
CA ASN A 87 -3.97 7.13 4.29
C ASN A 87 -2.70 6.38 4.68
N PRO A 88 -2.28 5.31 3.99
CA PRO A 88 -1.08 4.56 4.31
C PRO A 88 0.15 5.13 3.61
N TYR A 89 1.32 4.96 4.22
CA TYR A 89 2.63 5.15 3.63
C TYR A 89 3.34 3.81 3.53
N ILE A 90 3.80 3.45 2.33
CA ILE A 90 4.37 2.13 2.03
C ILE A 90 5.80 2.28 1.54
N ASP A 91 6.74 1.55 2.17
CA ASP A 91 8.11 1.47 1.71
C ASP A 91 8.22 0.60 0.45
N LEU A 92 8.80 1.15 -0.62
CA LEU A 92 9.02 0.45 -1.87
C LEU A 92 10.17 -0.57 -1.80
N PHE A 93 10.95 -0.58 -0.72
CA PHE A 93 11.98 -1.58 -0.47
C PHE A 93 11.38 -2.97 -0.27
N ASN A 94 10.45 -3.08 0.68
CA ASN A 94 9.86 -4.36 1.10
C ASN A 94 8.33 -4.38 1.05
N SER A 95 7.69 -3.30 0.64
CA SER A 95 6.23 -3.09 0.66
C SER A 95 5.63 -3.08 2.07
N GLU A 96 6.38 -2.74 3.10
CA GLU A 96 5.90 -2.54 4.46
C GLU A 96 5.03 -1.29 4.55
N VAL A 97 3.88 -1.38 5.22
CA VAL A 97 3.11 -0.21 5.62
C VAL A 97 3.79 0.37 6.85
N ILE A 98 4.56 1.45 6.66
CA ILE A 98 5.38 2.07 7.71
C ILE A 98 4.61 3.04 8.60
N SER A 99 3.55 3.61 8.08
CA SER A 99 2.61 4.45 8.82
C SER A 99 1.27 4.49 8.13
N TYR A 100 0.22 4.84 8.87
CA TYR A 100 -1.11 5.08 8.33
C TYR A 100 -1.96 5.87 9.31
N HIS A 101 -3.03 6.47 8.79
CA HIS A 101 -4.10 7.06 9.61
C HIS A 101 -5.45 6.74 9.01
N ILE A 102 -6.43 6.44 9.88
CA ILE A 102 -7.82 6.16 9.50
C ILE A 102 -8.69 7.30 10.03
N SER A 103 -9.62 7.80 9.22
CA SER A 103 -10.46 8.94 9.60
C SER A 103 -11.88 8.84 9.04
N LYS A 104 -12.82 9.47 9.74
CA LYS A 104 -14.24 9.58 9.30
C LYS A 104 -14.42 10.61 8.18
N GLN A 105 -13.46 11.49 7.96
CA GLN A 105 -13.53 12.56 6.96
C GLN A 105 -12.25 12.67 6.13
N PRO A 106 -12.35 13.07 4.84
CA PRO A 106 -11.19 13.33 4.00
C PRO A 106 -10.59 14.68 4.38
N SER A 107 -9.66 14.70 5.33
CA SER A 107 -9.02 15.92 5.81
C SER A 107 -7.52 15.91 5.56
N TYR A 108 -6.93 17.10 5.40
CA TYR A 108 -5.48 17.24 5.36
C TYR A 108 -4.83 16.76 6.67
N GLN A 109 -5.48 17.01 7.81
CA GLN A 109 -5.00 16.54 9.11
C GLN A 109 -4.76 15.03 9.15
N SER A 110 -5.65 14.25 8.53
CA SER A 110 -5.50 12.79 8.43
C SER A 110 -4.24 12.40 7.63
N ILE A 111 -3.99 13.07 6.51
CA ILE A 111 -2.78 12.88 5.70
C ILE A 111 -1.54 13.32 6.49
N ASP A 112 -1.61 14.43 7.21
CA ASP A 112 -0.50 14.99 7.98
C ASP A 112 -0.08 14.12 9.16
N ILE A 113 -1.02 13.52 9.88
CA ILE A 113 -0.74 12.57 10.96
C ILE A 113 0.06 11.38 10.42
N ALA A 114 -0.41 10.75 9.34
CA ALA A 114 0.30 9.64 8.72
C ALA A 114 1.67 10.05 8.16
N LEU A 115 1.77 11.27 7.57
CA LEU A 115 3.02 11.83 7.09
C LEU A 115 4.03 12.00 8.21
N ASN A 116 3.64 12.59 9.36
CA ASN A 116 4.55 12.80 10.48
C ASN A 116 5.13 11.48 11.01
N GLN A 117 4.32 10.44 11.11
CA GLN A 117 4.77 9.10 11.46
C GLN A 117 5.75 8.54 10.41
N ALA A 118 5.43 8.68 9.11
CA ALA A 118 6.31 8.24 8.02
C ALA A 118 7.66 8.99 8.04
N LEU A 119 7.65 10.30 8.32
CA LEU A 119 8.87 11.10 8.45
C LEU A 119 9.76 10.62 9.59
N ALA A 120 9.16 10.28 10.75
CA ALA A 120 9.87 9.77 11.91
C ALA A 120 10.49 8.39 11.61
N VAL A 121 9.69 7.44 11.09
CA VAL A 121 10.16 6.08 10.77
C VAL A 121 11.28 6.09 9.73
N THR A 122 11.19 6.97 8.73
CA THR A 122 12.18 7.00 7.64
C THR A 122 13.38 7.92 7.89
N SER A 123 13.50 8.48 9.10
CA SER A 123 14.58 9.40 9.46
C SER A 123 15.97 8.73 9.51
N ASP A 124 16.02 7.42 9.66
CA ASP A 124 17.21 6.57 9.64
C ASP A 124 17.84 6.40 8.25
N CYS A 125 17.11 6.74 7.18
CA CYS A 125 17.63 6.59 5.82
C CYS A 125 18.77 7.61 5.57
N PRO A 126 20.01 7.14 5.28
CA PRO A 126 21.17 8.03 5.10
C PRO A 126 21.12 8.78 3.76
N TYR A 127 20.21 8.41 2.87
CA TYR A 127 20.08 8.98 1.54
C TYR A 127 18.88 9.93 1.45
N ARG A 128 18.88 10.76 0.41
CA ARG A 128 17.74 11.61 0.13
C ARG A 128 16.52 10.77 -0.25
N ARG A 129 15.47 10.86 0.56
CA ARG A 129 14.21 10.13 0.40
C ARG A 129 13.38 10.71 -0.74
N THR A 130 12.49 9.87 -1.30
CA THR A 130 11.48 10.28 -2.28
C THR A 130 10.12 9.80 -1.81
N PHE A 131 9.18 10.73 -1.63
CA PHE A 131 7.78 10.41 -1.32
C PHE A 131 6.94 10.62 -2.57
N HIS A 132 6.24 9.58 -2.99
CA HIS A 132 5.43 9.54 -4.20
C HIS A 132 3.96 9.41 -3.88
N SER A 133 3.12 10.19 -4.57
CA SER A 133 1.66 10.13 -4.47
C SER A 133 1.01 10.29 -5.85
N ASP A 134 -0.30 10.16 -5.90
CA ASP A 134 -1.09 10.70 -6.99
C ASP A 134 -1.13 12.25 -6.94
N GLN A 135 -1.94 12.87 -7.81
CA GLN A 135 -2.18 14.31 -7.82
C GLN A 135 -3.36 14.71 -6.92
N GLY A 136 -3.65 13.95 -5.87
CA GLY A 136 -4.69 14.29 -4.89
C GLY A 136 -4.46 15.66 -4.24
N TRP A 137 -5.55 16.34 -3.92
CA TRP A 137 -5.51 17.72 -3.40
C TRP A 137 -4.64 17.87 -2.13
N GLY A 138 -4.69 16.90 -1.22
CA GLY A 138 -3.95 16.95 0.05
C GLY A 138 -2.43 16.95 -0.15
N TYR A 139 -1.94 16.24 -1.17
CA TYR A 139 -0.51 16.17 -1.51
C TYR A 139 -0.01 17.42 -2.25
N GLN A 140 -0.91 18.27 -2.74
CA GLN A 140 -0.60 19.55 -3.40
C GLN A 140 -0.65 20.73 -2.44
N MET A 141 -1.12 20.53 -1.20
CA MET A 141 -1.19 21.57 -0.21
C MET A 141 0.19 22.12 0.17
N ARG A 142 0.24 23.42 0.40
CA ARG A 142 1.48 24.16 0.74
C ARG A 142 2.19 23.53 1.96
N ASP A 143 1.41 23.14 2.97
CA ASP A 143 1.95 22.56 4.20
C ASP A 143 2.60 21.20 3.96
N TYR A 144 1.98 20.34 3.13
CA TYR A 144 2.58 19.06 2.72
C TYR A 144 3.90 19.27 1.99
N VAL A 145 3.88 20.14 0.98
CA VAL A 145 5.07 20.46 0.16
C VAL A 145 6.18 21.05 1.01
N SER A 146 5.85 22.02 1.88
CA SER A 146 6.80 22.67 2.79
C SER A 146 7.43 21.68 3.77
N LYS A 147 6.62 20.77 4.33
CA LYS A 147 7.08 19.73 5.24
C LYS A 147 8.04 18.74 4.58
N LEU A 148 7.76 18.26 3.38
CA LEU A 148 8.70 17.43 2.63
C LEU A 148 10.02 18.17 2.33
N LYS A 149 9.92 19.45 1.95
CA LYS A 149 11.07 20.29 1.65
C LYS A 149 11.96 20.52 2.87
N SER A 150 11.39 20.82 4.05
CA SER A 150 12.12 21.00 5.30
C SER A 150 12.88 19.73 5.72
N HIS A 151 12.35 18.55 5.41
CA HIS A 151 13.02 17.26 5.64
C HIS A 151 13.92 16.82 4.49
N ARG A 152 14.21 17.69 3.50
CA ARG A 152 15.03 17.41 2.30
C ARG A 152 14.54 16.19 1.50
N ILE A 153 13.21 15.96 1.46
CA ILE A 153 12.58 14.86 0.74
C ILE A 153 12.14 15.34 -0.65
N PHE A 154 12.38 14.52 -1.66
CA PHE A 154 11.83 14.75 -2.98
C PHE A 154 10.36 14.41 -3.01
N GLN A 155 9.51 15.39 -3.33
CA GLN A 155 8.15 15.10 -3.74
C GLN A 155 8.13 14.57 -5.17
N SER A 156 7.36 13.52 -5.41
CA SER A 156 7.11 12.93 -6.72
C SER A 156 5.62 12.67 -6.87
N MET A 157 5.05 12.98 -8.02
CA MET A 157 3.64 12.74 -8.29
C MET A 157 3.44 11.94 -9.58
N SER A 158 2.41 11.11 -9.61
CA SER A 158 1.96 10.40 -10.81
C SER A 158 1.59 11.41 -11.90
N ARG A 159 1.77 11.04 -13.17
CA ARG A 159 1.28 11.85 -14.28
C ARG A 159 -0.25 11.78 -14.35
N LYS A 160 -0.87 12.88 -14.74
CA LYS A 160 -2.33 12.94 -14.86
C LYS A 160 -2.86 11.86 -15.81
N GLY A 161 -3.86 11.11 -15.34
CA GLY A 161 -4.50 10.07 -16.14
C GLY A 161 -3.67 8.79 -16.32
N ASN A 162 -2.53 8.65 -15.65
CA ASN A 162 -1.66 7.48 -15.77
C ASN A 162 -1.68 6.63 -14.49
N CYS A 163 -2.64 5.67 -14.43
CA CYS A 163 -2.81 4.76 -13.30
C CYS A 163 -1.55 3.91 -13.03
N HIS A 164 -0.78 3.57 -14.05
CA HIS A 164 0.45 2.79 -13.88
C HIS A 164 1.51 3.50 -13.03
N ASP A 165 1.43 4.82 -12.88
CA ASP A 165 2.38 5.56 -12.05
C ASP A 165 2.07 5.42 -10.55
N ASN A 166 0.89 4.87 -10.16
CA ASN A 166 0.50 4.57 -8.78
C ASN A 166 0.11 3.09 -8.54
N SER A 167 0.57 2.20 -9.41
CA SER A 167 0.17 0.78 -9.42
C SER A 167 0.46 0.02 -8.12
N VAL A 168 1.45 0.45 -7.33
CA VAL A 168 1.76 -0.17 -6.03
C VAL A 168 0.62 0.07 -5.04
N MET A 169 0.11 1.31 -4.98
CA MET A 169 -1.01 1.66 -4.10
C MET A 169 -2.32 1.01 -4.57
N GLU A 170 -2.56 1.00 -5.88
CA GLU A 170 -3.74 0.32 -6.45
C GLU A 170 -3.74 -1.17 -6.11
N ASN A 171 -2.58 -1.84 -6.23
CA ASN A 171 -2.44 -3.25 -5.86
C ASN A 171 -2.65 -3.46 -4.35
N PHE A 172 -2.07 -2.62 -3.51
CA PHE A 172 -2.23 -2.70 -2.06
C PHE A 172 -3.69 -2.55 -1.65
N PHE A 173 -4.38 -1.52 -2.15
CA PHE A 173 -5.81 -1.31 -1.87
C PHE A 173 -6.70 -2.41 -2.44
N GLY A 174 -6.33 -2.94 -3.61
CA GLY A 174 -7.02 -4.09 -4.21
C GLY A 174 -6.98 -5.31 -3.30
N LEU A 175 -5.77 -5.66 -2.80
CA LEU A 175 -5.58 -6.77 -1.86
C LEU A 175 -6.35 -6.56 -0.56
N LEU A 176 -6.19 -5.38 0.07
CA LEU A 176 -6.86 -5.06 1.32
C LEU A 176 -8.38 -5.19 1.17
N LYS A 177 -8.95 -4.52 0.16
CA LYS A 177 -10.40 -4.56 -0.06
C LYS A 177 -10.92 -5.95 -0.41
N GLN A 178 -10.13 -6.75 -1.12
CA GLN A 178 -10.48 -8.10 -1.49
C GLN A 178 -10.48 -9.05 -0.31
N GLU A 179 -9.50 -8.90 0.59
CA GLU A 179 -9.31 -9.83 1.72
C GLU A 179 -10.24 -9.52 2.90
N ILE A 180 -10.64 -8.25 3.13
CA ILE A 180 -11.40 -7.89 4.33
C ILE A 180 -12.66 -7.04 4.10
N TYR A 181 -12.85 -6.49 2.90
CA TYR A 181 -13.92 -5.50 2.71
C TYR A 181 -15.03 -5.97 1.78
N TYR A 182 -14.70 -6.54 0.61
CA TYR A 182 -15.73 -6.97 -0.33
C TYR A 182 -16.51 -8.17 0.19
N GLY A 183 -17.84 -8.06 0.12
CA GLY A 183 -18.75 -9.09 0.65
C GLY A 183 -19.08 -8.92 2.15
N HIS A 184 -18.51 -7.92 2.83
CA HIS A 184 -18.82 -7.60 4.22
C HIS A 184 -19.57 -6.27 4.33
N ILE A 185 -20.49 -6.20 5.30
CA ILE A 185 -21.19 -4.98 5.69
C ILE A 185 -20.72 -4.66 7.11
N PHE A 186 -20.17 -3.47 7.29
CA PHE A 186 -19.70 -2.98 8.59
C PHE A 186 -20.75 -2.08 9.22
N SER A 187 -21.06 -2.33 10.50
CA SER A 187 -22.12 -1.66 11.25
C SER A 187 -21.64 -0.40 12.00
N SER A 188 -20.30 -0.20 12.10
CA SER A 188 -19.72 0.98 12.73
C SER A 188 -18.36 1.34 12.12
N PHE A 189 -17.91 2.55 12.41
CA PHE A 189 -16.55 2.99 12.08
C PHE A 189 -15.51 2.15 12.82
N GLU A 190 -15.73 1.94 14.10
CA GLU A 190 -14.83 1.23 15.01
C GLU A 190 -14.62 -0.22 14.57
N GLU A 191 -15.67 -0.90 14.13
CA GLU A 191 -15.59 -2.26 13.57
C GLU A 191 -14.70 -2.27 12.31
N LEU A 192 -14.96 -1.38 11.36
CA LEU A 192 -14.19 -1.28 10.12
C LEU A 192 -12.73 -0.89 10.40
N GLU A 193 -12.49 0.09 11.28
CA GLU A 193 -11.16 0.51 11.69
C GLU A 193 -10.37 -0.64 12.29
N GLN A 194 -10.95 -1.38 13.22
CA GLN A 194 -10.31 -2.52 13.88
C GLN A 194 -9.91 -3.61 12.87
N VAL A 195 -10.80 -3.93 11.92
CA VAL A 195 -10.53 -4.92 10.87
C VAL A 195 -9.36 -4.46 9.98
N ILE A 196 -9.32 -3.17 9.59
CA ILE A 196 -8.21 -2.61 8.81
C ILE A 196 -6.89 -2.68 9.60
N VAL A 197 -6.89 -2.31 10.88
CA VAL A 197 -5.69 -2.34 11.76
C VAL A 197 -5.15 -3.76 11.89
N ILE A 198 -6.03 -4.74 12.18
CA ILE A 198 -5.65 -6.15 12.28
C ILE A 198 -5.06 -6.65 10.95
N TRP A 199 -5.69 -6.30 9.83
CA TRP A 199 -5.20 -6.71 8.51
C TRP A 199 -3.85 -6.09 8.18
N ILE A 200 -3.61 -4.81 8.45
CA ILE A 200 -2.30 -4.16 8.23
C ILE A 200 -1.22 -4.85 9.07
N ARG A 201 -1.54 -5.19 10.31
CA ARG A 201 -0.61 -5.95 11.17
C ARG A 201 -0.30 -7.33 10.56
N TYR A 202 -1.34 -8.08 10.14
CA TYR A 202 -1.16 -9.35 9.44
C TYR A 202 -0.33 -9.20 8.17
N TYR A 203 -0.65 -8.19 7.34
CA TYR A 203 0.06 -7.90 6.09
C TYR A 203 1.55 -7.65 6.32
N ASN A 204 1.91 -6.89 7.34
CA ASN A 204 3.29 -6.57 7.66
C ASN A 204 4.07 -7.75 8.29
N THR A 205 3.40 -8.56 9.13
CA THR A 205 4.10 -9.55 9.98
C THR A 205 3.95 -10.99 9.52
N LYS A 206 2.88 -11.33 8.78
CA LYS A 206 2.51 -12.71 8.46
C LYS A 206 2.35 -12.97 6.96
N ARG A 207 1.84 -11.96 6.20
CA ARG A 207 1.53 -12.14 4.79
C ARG A 207 2.80 -12.26 3.96
N ILE A 208 3.14 -13.48 3.54
CA ILE A 208 4.31 -13.78 2.72
C ILE A 208 4.15 -13.26 1.28
N LYS A 209 5.28 -12.88 0.67
CA LYS A 209 5.34 -12.41 -0.71
C LYS A 209 6.48 -13.10 -1.46
N GLN A 210 6.17 -13.66 -2.62
CA GLN A 210 7.18 -14.31 -3.46
C GLN A 210 8.37 -13.39 -3.79
N LYS A 211 8.09 -12.10 -4.09
CA LYS A 211 9.14 -11.10 -4.39
C LYS A 211 10.04 -10.75 -3.20
N LEU A 212 9.67 -11.16 -1.99
CA LEU A 212 10.43 -11.00 -0.76
C LEU A 212 10.99 -12.35 -0.28
N ASN A 213 11.31 -13.25 -1.19
CA ASN A 213 11.82 -14.59 -0.88
C ASN A 213 10.88 -15.35 0.08
N TRP A 214 9.56 -15.24 -0.12
CA TRP A 214 8.51 -15.85 0.70
C TRP A 214 8.49 -15.38 2.16
N MET A 215 9.06 -14.20 2.43
CA MET A 215 8.99 -13.54 3.72
C MET A 215 7.86 -12.50 3.76
N SER A 216 7.39 -12.17 4.97
CA SER A 216 6.57 -10.98 5.18
C SER A 216 7.41 -9.70 5.06
N PRO A 217 6.80 -8.52 4.87
CA PRO A 217 7.53 -7.25 4.79
C PRO A 217 8.51 -7.04 5.95
N ILE A 218 8.07 -7.21 7.19
CA ILE A 218 8.95 -7.02 8.37
C ILE A 218 10.04 -8.08 8.44
N GLN A 219 9.73 -9.37 8.18
CA GLN A 219 10.74 -10.42 8.16
C GLN A 219 11.83 -10.13 7.15
N PHE A 220 11.46 -9.66 5.95
CA PHE A 220 12.42 -9.29 4.92
C PHE A 220 13.34 -8.15 5.35
N ARG A 221 12.81 -7.10 5.99
CA ARG A 221 13.60 -5.99 6.50
C ARG A 221 14.57 -6.42 7.61
N LEU A 222 14.09 -7.22 8.57
CA LEU A 222 14.95 -7.73 9.66
C LEU A 222 16.06 -8.63 9.12
N ASN A 223 15.78 -9.49 8.15
CA ASN A 223 16.79 -10.32 7.52
C ASN A 223 17.84 -9.50 6.77
N TYR A 224 17.42 -8.40 6.13
CA TYR A 224 18.36 -7.48 5.45
C TYR A 224 19.25 -6.72 6.43
N GLN A 225 18.75 -6.35 7.60
CA GLN A 225 19.53 -5.63 8.62
C GLN A 225 20.57 -6.52 9.33
N ASN A 226 20.37 -7.84 9.31
CA ASN A 226 21.25 -8.82 9.97
C ASN A 226 22.33 -9.38 9.02
N ASN A 227 22.31 -9.03 7.73
CA ASN A 227 23.30 -9.40 6.73
C ASN A 227 24.09 -8.18 6.26
#